data_12c077e4451b3285a363734df5d78376
#
_entry.id   12c077e4451b3285a363734df5d78376
#
_cell.length_a   1.000
_cell.length_b   1.000
_cell.length_c   1.000
_cell.angle_alpha   90.00
_cell.angle_beta   90.00
_cell.angle_gamma   90.00
#
_symmetry.space_group_name_H-M   'P 1'
#
loop_
_entity.id
_entity.type
_entity.pdbx_description
1 polymer ?
#
loop_
_entity_poly.entity_id
_entity_poly.type
_entity_poly.pdbx_seq_one_letter_code
_entity_poly.pdbx_strand_id
1 'polypeptide(L)'
;MNLISENQKYKTLLLNNFIRYVKIWSESSGEQAEKGVFPSTPQQWDMANTLKDELTALGMQNVTVTDKCYVYANYPASDDMQNSDSVLFLAHMDTVDEVSGKNVNPQIINDGTNFTKDKTDTIITTDKKTLLGGDDKAGIAAIMTALAYITSEKCSHSAVEVIFSPDEETGHGMDFVPTELIKSKYAYTVDGGDLGEMETECFNAWSATVNFTGKACHTGYAKKGGMINANLMLASFLSKLPVNKMPQTTEGFEGFIAPMESSATIESATLNLLLRSFSNTEIDEEKNIIMKLADKVKDETGGLVTVTFKQQYLNMKEKLDENPRVVERVVKAFKEANVNVVNSPIRGGTDGSRLTEMGIPTPNIFTGSYEFHSRNEWCSLNQMAKASDIILNILFDK
;
A
#
# COMPACT_ATOMS: atom_id res chain seq x y z
N MET A 1 9.77 24.71 -1.13
CA MET A 1 10.94 25.11 -0.30
C MET A 1 11.68 23.85 0.14
N ASN A 2 12.97 23.95 0.41
CA ASN A 2 13.84 22.81 0.76
C ASN A 2 14.28 22.96 2.23
N LEU A 3 13.37 22.77 3.16
CA LEU A 3 13.57 23.10 4.58
C LEU A 3 14.22 21.97 5.37
N ILE A 4 14.01 20.73 4.95
CA ILE A 4 14.60 19.54 5.56
C ILE A 4 15.82 19.10 4.76
N SER A 5 15.70 18.98 3.41
CA SER A 5 16.77 18.47 2.55
C SER A 5 18.04 19.33 2.54
N GLU A 6 17.93 20.64 2.82
CA GLU A 6 19.06 21.57 2.91
C GLU A 6 19.44 21.90 4.37
N ASN A 7 18.81 21.29 5.38
CA ASN A 7 19.06 21.53 6.80
C ASN A 7 19.62 20.31 7.51
N GLN A 8 20.91 20.34 7.85
CA GLN A 8 21.60 19.21 8.46
C GLN A 8 20.99 18.77 9.81
N LYS A 9 20.43 19.69 10.61
CA LYS A 9 19.75 19.36 11.87
C LYS A 9 18.59 18.39 11.62
N TYR A 10 17.72 18.72 10.66
CA TYR A 10 16.54 17.92 10.38
C TYR A 10 16.85 16.68 9.54
N LYS A 11 17.85 16.71 8.65
CA LYS A 11 18.34 15.48 7.99
C LYS A 11 18.90 14.48 9.01
N THR A 12 19.62 14.96 10.03
CA THR A 12 20.11 14.09 11.11
C THR A 12 18.96 13.55 11.94
N LEU A 13 17.94 14.35 12.23
CA LEU A 13 16.73 13.90 12.94
C LEU A 13 16.00 12.82 12.12
N LEU A 14 15.79 13.04 10.82
CA LEU A 14 15.18 12.10 9.91
C LEU A 14 15.91 10.75 9.90
N LEU A 15 17.22 10.76 9.73
CA LEU A 15 18.05 9.56 9.77
C LEU A 15 17.92 8.81 11.12
N ASN A 16 17.99 9.54 12.24
CA ASN A 16 17.90 8.92 13.56
C ASN A 16 16.50 8.31 13.81
N ASN A 17 15.44 8.99 13.38
CA ASN A 17 14.07 8.48 13.46
C ASN A 17 13.94 7.20 12.64
N PHE A 18 14.35 7.24 11.38
CA PHE A 18 14.27 6.09 10.49
C PHE A 18 15.06 4.88 11.03
N ILE A 19 16.33 5.08 11.43
CA ILE A 19 17.16 4.00 12.04
C ILE A 19 16.53 3.42 13.30
N ARG A 20 15.80 4.22 14.08
CA ARG A 20 15.08 3.74 15.26
C ARG A 20 13.87 2.92 14.86
N TYR A 21 13.05 3.40 13.90
CA TYR A 21 11.81 2.74 13.47
C TYR A 21 12.07 1.41 12.80
N VAL A 22 13.06 1.30 11.91
CA VAL A 22 13.36 0.02 11.23
C VAL A 22 13.83 -1.07 12.20
N LYS A 23 14.31 -0.72 13.40
CA LYS A 23 14.69 -1.69 14.45
C LYS A 23 13.51 -2.18 15.27
N ILE A 24 12.35 -1.52 15.21
CA ILE A 24 11.14 -2.00 15.86
C ILE A 24 10.52 -3.06 14.95
N TRP A 25 10.39 -4.27 15.47
CA TRP A 25 9.75 -5.35 14.74
C TRP A 25 8.24 -5.13 14.72
N SER A 26 7.64 -5.03 13.54
CA SER A 26 6.21 -4.74 13.34
C SER A 26 5.60 -5.51 12.17
N GLU A 27 6.16 -6.69 11.85
CA GLU A 27 5.71 -7.58 10.78
C GLU A 27 4.23 -7.97 10.97
N SER A 28 3.42 -7.80 9.94
CA SER A 28 2.03 -8.26 9.89
C SER A 28 1.96 -9.75 9.54
N SER A 29 0.79 -10.33 9.43
CA SER A 29 0.60 -11.73 9.04
C SER A 29 -0.67 -11.91 8.21
N GLY A 30 -0.50 -12.20 6.92
CA GLY A 30 -1.62 -12.50 6.02
C GLY A 30 -2.48 -13.64 6.54
N GLU A 31 -1.87 -14.72 7.08
CA GLU A 31 -2.61 -15.86 7.64
C GLU A 31 -3.52 -15.47 8.82
N GLN A 32 -3.06 -14.58 9.71
CA GLN A 32 -3.86 -14.16 10.86
C GLN A 32 -4.93 -13.14 10.46
N ALA A 33 -4.61 -12.23 9.53
CA ALA A 33 -5.57 -11.28 8.98
C ALA A 33 -6.76 -12.01 8.31
N GLU A 34 -6.51 -13.03 7.51
CA GLU A 34 -7.58 -13.87 6.92
C GLU A 34 -8.46 -14.58 7.96
N LYS A 35 -7.93 -14.84 9.15
CA LYS A 35 -8.70 -15.38 10.29
C LYS A 35 -9.45 -14.32 11.07
N GLY A 36 -9.38 -13.05 10.66
CA GLY A 36 -10.04 -11.92 11.31
C GLY A 36 -9.34 -11.44 12.58
N VAL A 37 -8.06 -11.76 12.76
CA VAL A 37 -7.24 -11.19 13.84
C VAL A 37 -6.78 -9.80 13.41
N PHE A 38 -6.99 -8.78 14.27
CA PHE A 38 -6.63 -7.39 13.97
C PHE A 38 -6.15 -6.62 15.22
N PRO A 39 -4.96 -5.96 15.24
CA PRO A 39 -3.95 -6.12 14.20
C PRO A 39 -3.53 -7.57 14.08
N SER A 40 -3.09 -7.99 12.90
CA SER A 40 -2.79 -9.40 12.61
C SER A 40 -1.68 -9.99 13.47
N THR A 41 -0.86 -9.11 14.05
CA THR A 41 0.24 -9.49 14.95
C THR A 41 0.36 -8.52 16.13
N PRO A 42 0.74 -9.02 17.32
CA PRO A 42 0.86 -8.18 18.51
C PRO A 42 2.06 -7.22 18.50
N GLN A 43 3.12 -7.49 17.72
CA GLN A 43 4.31 -6.65 17.68
C GLN A 43 4.08 -5.28 17.03
N GLN A 44 3.02 -5.10 16.26
CA GLN A 44 2.65 -3.79 15.72
C GLN A 44 2.34 -2.75 16.81
N TRP A 45 1.88 -3.21 17.98
CA TRP A 45 1.66 -2.34 19.13
C TRP A 45 2.92 -1.66 19.65
N ASP A 46 4.10 -2.25 19.47
CA ASP A 46 5.37 -1.64 19.91
C ASP A 46 5.67 -0.40 19.07
N MET A 47 5.41 -0.46 17.75
CA MET A 47 5.53 0.69 16.86
C MET A 47 4.49 1.75 17.17
N ALA A 48 3.22 1.36 17.35
CA ALA A 48 2.13 2.26 17.67
C ALA A 48 2.38 3.04 18.99
N ASN A 49 2.83 2.36 20.03
CA ASN A 49 3.14 3.00 21.32
C ASN A 49 4.36 3.95 21.20
N THR A 50 5.37 3.58 20.44
CA THR A 50 6.53 4.45 20.17
C THR A 50 6.08 5.75 19.49
N LEU A 51 5.26 5.66 18.45
CA LEU A 51 4.75 6.83 17.72
C LEU A 51 3.84 7.70 18.58
N LYS A 52 2.98 7.09 19.41
CA LYS A 52 2.16 7.82 20.38
C LYS A 52 3.02 8.68 21.33
N ASP A 53 4.06 8.06 21.91
CA ASP A 53 4.92 8.76 22.87
C ASP A 53 5.68 9.91 22.19
N GLU A 54 6.16 9.71 20.97
CA GLU A 54 6.87 10.74 20.20
C GLU A 54 5.95 11.87 19.74
N LEU A 55 4.73 11.58 19.25
CA LEU A 55 3.72 12.60 18.91
C LEU A 55 3.34 13.43 20.15
N THR A 56 3.21 12.78 21.30
CA THR A 56 2.96 13.47 22.57
C THR A 56 4.13 14.39 22.94
N ALA A 57 5.37 13.92 22.79
CA ALA A 57 6.57 14.72 23.04
C ALA A 57 6.73 15.91 22.09
N LEU A 58 6.25 15.80 20.83
CA LEU A 58 6.19 16.89 19.87
C LEU A 58 5.12 17.94 20.21
N GLY A 59 4.22 17.69 21.18
CA GLY A 59 3.14 18.59 21.54
C GLY A 59 1.92 18.47 20.64
N MET A 60 1.77 17.37 19.90
CA MET A 60 0.54 17.10 19.16
C MET A 60 -0.65 16.95 20.08
N GLN A 61 -1.84 17.22 19.56
CA GLN A 61 -3.10 17.15 20.29
C GLN A 61 -3.86 15.88 19.95
N ASN A 62 -4.77 15.47 20.86
CA ASN A 62 -5.65 14.30 20.69
C ASN A 62 -4.91 13.00 20.35
N VAL A 63 -3.66 12.89 20.80
CA VAL A 63 -2.81 11.71 20.52
C VAL A 63 -3.46 10.48 21.14
N THR A 64 -3.81 9.51 20.31
CA THR A 64 -4.44 8.26 20.74
C THR A 64 -3.94 7.06 19.94
N VAL A 65 -3.93 5.91 20.59
CA VAL A 65 -3.88 4.60 19.92
C VAL A 65 -5.22 3.95 20.13
N THR A 66 -5.91 3.62 19.05
CA THR A 66 -7.22 2.98 19.13
C THR A 66 -7.11 1.53 19.60
N ASP A 67 -8.23 0.90 19.96
CA ASP A 67 -8.30 -0.55 20.28
C ASP A 67 -7.97 -1.45 19.08
N LYS A 68 -7.86 -0.86 17.88
CA LYS A 68 -7.46 -1.46 16.61
C LYS A 68 -6.04 -1.07 16.16
N CYS A 69 -5.21 -0.58 17.09
CA CYS A 69 -3.80 -0.25 16.84
C CYS A 69 -3.55 0.92 15.87
N TYR A 70 -4.56 1.70 15.46
CA TYR A 70 -4.30 2.95 14.72
C TYR A 70 -3.77 4.02 15.66
N VAL A 71 -2.72 4.72 15.22
CA VAL A 71 -2.22 5.91 15.91
C VAL A 71 -2.82 7.13 15.23
N TYR A 72 -3.51 7.98 15.98
CA TYR A 72 -4.03 9.26 15.49
C TYR A 72 -3.49 10.41 16.33
N ALA A 73 -3.20 11.52 15.67
CA ALA A 73 -2.91 12.81 16.31
C ALA A 73 -3.27 13.95 15.39
N ASN A 74 -3.43 15.16 15.96
CA ASN A 74 -3.61 16.38 15.18
C ASN A 74 -2.81 17.55 15.76
N TYR A 75 -2.55 18.56 14.94
CA TYR A 75 -1.97 19.82 15.36
C TYR A 75 -2.75 20.97 14.73
N PRO A 76 -3.13 22.03 15.51
CA PRO A 76 -3.94 23.11 14.99
C PRO A 76 -3.17 23.95 13.98
N ALA A 77 -3.90 24.65 13.10
CA ALA A 77 -3.30 25.62 12.19
C ALA A 77 -2.67 26.78 12.95
N SER A 78 -1.64 27.39 12.37
CA SER A 78 -1.11 28.68 12.85
C SER A 78 -2.19 29.79 12.76
N ASP A 79 -2.03 30.85 13.54
CA ASP A 79 -3.04 31.92 13.65
C ASP A 79 -3.43 32.54 12.31
N ASP A 80 -2.49 32.65 11.38
CA ASP A 80 -2.69 33.20 10.04
C ASP A 80 -3.24 32.20 9.01
N MET A 81 -3.37 30.92 9.38
CA MET A 81 -3.81 29.83 8.51
C MET A 81 -5.08 29.13 9.01
N GLN A 82 -5.79 29.68 10.00
CA GLN A 82 -6.98 29.04 10.61
C GLN A 82 -8.12 28.75 9.64
N ASN A 83 -8.18 29.45 8.51
CA ASN A 83 -9.19 29.25 7.47
C ASN A 83 -8.73 28.30 6.35
N SER A 84 -7.51 27.78 6.42
CA SER A 84 -6.99 26.80 5.45
C SER A 84 -7.60 25.42 5.71
N ASP A 85 -7.75 24.63 4.64
CA ASP A 85 -8.20 23.26 4.77
C ASP A 85 -7.18 22.44 5.57
N SER A 86 -7.67 21.67 6.53
CA SER A 86 -6.84 20.70 7.26
C SER A 86 -6.40 19.57 6.33
N VAL A 87 -5.23 18.99 6.59
CA VAL A 87 -4.62 17.95 5.78
C VAL A 87 -4.31 16.73 6.63
N LEU A 88 -4.67 15.55 6.16
CA LEU A 88 -4.32 14.29 6.78
C LEU A 88 -3.13 13.66 6.04
N PHE A 89 -2.12 13.19 6.77
CA PHE A 89 -1.04 12.33 6.24
C PHE A 89 -1.16 10.93 6.83
N LEU A 90 -0.90 9.93 5.97
CA LEU A 90 -0.92 8.52 6.33
C LEU A 90 0.40 7.86 5.97
N ALA A 91 0.78 6.87 6.77
CA ALA A 91 1.84 5.90 6.53
C ALA A 91 1.51 4.63 7.33
N HIS A 92 1.97 3.46 6.89
CA HIS A 92 1.70 2.23 7.62
C HIS A 92 2.85 1.82 8.54
N MET A 93 2.51 1.10 9.61
CA MET A 93 3.47 0.70 10.66
C MET A 93 4.03 -0.69 10.45
N ASP A 94 3.29 -1.55 9.78
CA ASP A 94 3.68 -2.94 9.58
C ASP A 94 4.70 -3.12 8.46
N THR A 95 5.20 -4.31 8.34
CA THR A 95 6.04 -4.78 7.24
C THR A 95 5.54 -6.16 6.82
N VAL A 96 5.83 -6.55 5.58
CA VAL A 96 5.44 -7.87 5.03
C VAL A 96 5.99 -9.05 5.85
N ASP A 97 5.38 -10.23 5.72
CA ASP A 97 5.82 -11.49 6.33
C ASP A 97 6.62 -12.41 5.39
N GLU A 98 6.72 -12.12 4.08
CA GLU A 98 7.51 -12.91 3.13
C GLU A 98 9.02 -12.84 3.40
N VAL A 99 9.49 -11.71 3.90
CA VAL A 99 10.88 -11.50 4.35
C VAL A 99 10.86 -10.86 5.73
N SER A 100 11.30 -11.58 6.74
CA SER A 100 11.19 -11.10 8.12
C SER A 100 11.94 -9.79 8.37
N GLY A 101 11.26 -8.85 9.04
CA GLY A 101 11.80 -7.61 9.60
C GLY A 101 12.28 -7.72 11.05
N LYS A 102 12.50 -8.94 11.56
CA LYS A 102 12.96 -9.15 12.94
C LYS A 102 14.47 -8.98 13.07
N ASN A 103 14.91 -8.17 14.04
CA ASN A 103 16.33 -7.88 14.30
C ASN A 103 17.03 -7.19 13.12
N VAL A 104 16.39 -6.24 12.49
CA VAL A 104 16.99 -5.42 11.43
C VAL A 104 18.29 -4.78 11.91
N ASN A 105 19.36 -4.97 11.11
CA ASN A 105 20.67 -4.37 11.34
C ASN A 105 20.99 -3.38 10.22
N PRO A 106 20.54 -2.11 10.33
CA PRO A 106 20.70 -1.13 9.26
C PRO A 106 22.16 -0.83 8.99
N GLN A 107 22.53 -0.78 7.71
CA GLN A 107 23.86 -0.41 7.24
C GLN A 107 23.80 0.97 6.59
N ILE A 108 24.74 1.86 6.92
CA ILE A 108 24.79 3.23 6.39
C ILE A 108 25.98 3.34 5.43
N ILE A 109 25.71 3.78 4.19
CA ILE A 109 26.68 3.99 3.13
C ILE A 109 26.66 5.48 2.76
N ASN A 110 27.74 6.21 3.08
CA ASN A 110 27.87 7.65 2.82
C ASN A 110 28.39 7.93 1.40
N ASP A 111 27.92 7.19 0.42
CA ASP A 111 28.21 7.36 -1.00
C ASP A 111 27.09 6.73 -1.83
N GLY A 112 26.19 7.55 -2.36
CA GLY A 112 25.06 7.11 -3.17
C GLY A 112 25.38 6.79 -4.63
N THR A 113 26.66 6.81 -5.07
CA THR A 113 27.05 6.67 -6.48
C THR A 113 26.43 5.44 -7.15
N ASN A 114 26.39 4.30 -6.46
CA ASN A 114 25.87 3.04 -7.01
C ASN A 114 24.35 2.89 -6.90
N PHE A 115 23.67 3.80 -6.21
CA PHE A 115 22.24 3.77 -5.93
C PHE A 115 21.52 4.93 -6.66
N THR A 116 21.67 6.14 -6.16
CA THR A 116 21.01 7.35 -6.70
C THR A 116 21.88 8.11 -7.71
N LYS A 117 23.13 7.67 -7.95
CA LYS A 117 24.15 8.40 -8.71
C LYS A 117 24.57 9.74 -8.09
N ASP A 118 24.13 10.01 -6.87
CA ASP A 118 24.54 11.17 -6.08
C ASP A 118 25.59 10.74 -5.03
N LYS A 119 26.83 11.15 -5.24
CA LYS A 119 27.94 10.84 -4.32
C LYS A 119 27.73 11.43 -2.91
N THR A 120 26.90 12.46 -2.80
CA THR A 120 26.63 13.14 -1.51
C THR A 120 25.49 12.50 -0.73
N ASP A 121 24.80 11.52 -1.33
CA ASP A 121 23.68 10.84 -0.70
C ASP A 121 24.15 9.83 0.35
N THR A 122 23.34 9.68 1.38
CA THR A 122 23.50 8.65 2.40
C THR A 122 22.44 7.57 2.16
N ILE A 123 22.91 6.36 1.89
CA ILE A 123 22.05 5.21 1.67
C ILE A 123 21.94 4.39 2.95
N ILE A 124 20.73 4.00 3.29
CA ILE A 124 20.44 3.08 4.38
C ILE A 124 19.95 1.77 3.76
N THR A 125 20.59 0.65 4.14
CA THR A 125 20.23 -0.69 3.65
C THR A 125 20.33 -1.71 4.77
N THR A 126 20.18 -2.98 4.48
CA THR A 126 20.26 -4.08 5.44
C THR A 126 21.60 -4.82 5.36
N ASP A 127 21.87 -5.71 6.32
CA ASP A 127 22.96 -6.70 6.25
C ASP A 127 22.55 -7.94 5.40
N LYS A 128 21.46 -7.85 4.63
CA LYS A 128 20.88 -8.89 3.76
C LYS A 128 20.35 -10.14 4.47
N LYS A 129 20.17 -10.09 5.79
CA LYS A 129 19.54 -11.18 6.56
C LYS A 129 18.05 -10.96 6.72
N THR A 130 17.62 -9.70 6.78
CA THR A 130 16.23 -9.26 6.91
C THR A 130 15.88 -8.30 5.78
N LEU A 131 14.61 -7.94 5.62
CA LEU A 131 14.27 -6.69 4.94
C LEU A 131 14.77 -5.49 5.76
N LEU A 132 14.70 -4.27 5.23
CA LEU A 132 14.99 -3.04 5.96
C LEU A 132 13.75 -2.51 6.70
N GLY A 133 12.59 -2.56 6.07
CA GLY A 133 11.33 -1.94 6.51
C GLY A 133 11.28 -0.45 6.15
N GLY A 134 11.88 -0.09 5.02
CA GLY A 134 11.72 1.23 4.40
C GLY A 134 10.27 1.49 4.03
N ASP A 135 9.62 0.48 3.55
CA ASP A 135 8.19 0.34 3.35
C ASP A 135 7.53 -0.08 4.67
N ASP A 136 6.77 0.80 5.41
CA ASP A 136 6.67 2.24 5.12
C ASP A 136 7.23 3.11 6.28
N LYS A 137 8.27 2.63 6.97
CA LYS A 137 8.90 3.41 8.05
C LYS A 137 9.66 4.64 7.53
N ALA A 138 9.92 4.71 6.22
CA ALA A 138 10.45 5.91 5.58
C ALA A 138 9.39 7.02 5.51
N GLY A 139 8.17 6.69 5.13
CA GLY A 139 7.03 7.61 5.17
C GLY A 139 6.73 8.09 6.59
N ILE A 140 6.71 7.17 7.57
CA ILE A 140 6.57 7.55 8.98
C ILE A 140 7.68 8.53 9.39
N ALA A 141 8.95 8.25 9.06
CA ALA A 141 10.06 9.12 9.43
C ALA A 141 9.97 10.50 8.75
N ALA A 142 9.52 10.55 7.49
CA ALA A 142 9.31 11.79 6.76
C ALA A 142 8.20 12.64 7.40
N ILE A 143 7.05 12.05 7.73
CA ILE A 143 5.93 12.73 8.42
C ILE A 143 6.39 13.24 9.79
N MET A 144 6.98 12.39 10.63
CA MET A 144 7.42 12.75 11.97
C MET A 144 8.46 13.86 11.97
N THR A 145 9.33 13.91 10.95
CA THR A 145 10.32 14.98 10.79
C THR A 145 9.67 16.31 10.38
N ALA A 146 8.69 16.27 9.48
CA ALA A 146 7.92 17.45 9.10
C ALA A 146 7.12 18.00 10.29
N LEU A 147 6.50 17.14 11.11
CA LEU A 147 5.82 17.53 12.35
C LEU A 147 6.79 18.16 13.36
N ALA A 148 7.98 17.58 13.54
CA ALA A 148 9.01 18.14 14.39
C ALA A 148 9.45 19.55 13.92
N TYR A 149 9.46 19.78 12.60
CA TYR A 149 9.75 21.10 12.03
C TYR A 149 8.66 22.12 12.41
N ILE A 150 7.40 21.86 12.10
CA ILE A 150 6.31 22.84 12.35
C ILE A 150 6.07 23.11 13.83
N THR A 151 6.31 22.14 14.70
CA THR A 151 6.15 22.33 16.15
C THR A 151 7.31 23.11 16.78
N SER A 152 8.52 23.08 16.19
CA SER A 152 9.70 23.77 16.72
C SER A 152 9.97 25.15 16.06
N GLU A 153 9.65 25.29 14.77
CA GLU A 153 10.01 26.46 13.96
C GLU A 153 8.77 27.36 13.76
N LYS A 154 8.35 28.18 14.48
CA LYS A 154 7.17 29.06 14.40
C LYS A 154 6.84 29.54 12.97
N CYS A 155 6.41 28.64 12.12
CA CYS A 155 6.06 28.91 10.73
C CYS A 155 4.55 28.88 10.51
N SER A 156 4.08 29.52 9.43
CA SER A 156 2.68 29.44 8.98
C SER A 156 2.38 28.06 8.42
N HIS A 157 1.37 27.38 8.92
CA HIS A 157 0.95 26.09 8.42
C HIS A 157 -0.56 25.85 8.64
N SER A 158 -1.17 25.06 7.77
CA SER A 158 -2.54 24.57 7.93
C SER A 158 -2.64 23.57 9.08
N ALA A 159 -3.86 23.31 9.55
CA ALA A 159 -4.08 22.22 10.50
C ALA A 159 -3.66 20.89 9.86
N VAL A 160 -3.04 20.04 10.65
CA VAL A 160 -2.58 18.71 10.22
C VAL A 160 -3.14 17.61 11.12
N GLU A 161 -3.51 16.52 10.49
CA GLU A 161 -3.86 15.25 11.12
C GLU A 161 -2.87 14.18 10.61
N VAL A 162 -2.60 13.20 11.44
CA VAL A 162 -1.83 12.02 11.04
C VAL A 162 -2.53 10.75 11.48
N ILE A 163 -2.47 9.73 10.63
CA ILE A 163 -2.84 8.35 10.95
C ILE A 163 -1.68 7.44 10.56
N PHE A 164 -1.27 6.60 11.51
CA PHE A 164 -0.39 5.47 11.21
C PHE A 164 -1.20 4.19 11.36
N SER A 165 -1.31 3.44 10.27
CA SER A 165 -2.15 2.25 10.15
C SER A 165 -1.40 0.96 10.45
N PRO A 166 -2.04 -0.05 11.02
CA PRO A 166 -1.56 -1.43 11.05
C PRO A 166 -2.04 -2.17 9.80
N ASP A 167 -1.45 -3.34 9.50
CA ASP A 167 -1.95 -4.35 8.55
C ASP A 167 -2.20 -3.87 7.10
N GLU A 168 -1.49 -2.84 6.64
CA GLU A 168 -1.54 -2.40 5.24
C GLU A 168 -1.10 -3.52 4.31
N GLU A 169 0.01 -4.16 4.61
CA GLU A 169 0.66 -5.20 3.81
C GLU A 169 -0.18 -6.49 3.67
N THR A 170 -1.19 -6.62 4.50
CA THR A 170 -2.20 -7.69 4.37
C THR A 170 -3.44 -7.24 3.59
N GLY A 171 -3.49 -5.98 3.15
CA GLY A 171 -4.65 -5.36 2.49
C GLY A 171 -5.80 -4.99 3.43
N HIS A 172 -5.57 -5.00 4.74
CA HIS A 172 -6.57 -4.72 5.78
C HIS A 172 -6.35 -3.38 6.50
N GLY A 173 -5.34 -2.59 6.09
CA GLY A 173 -4.94 -1.34 6.77
C GLY A 173 -6.05 -0.34 7.01
N MET A 174 -7.12 -0.33 6.21
CA MET A 174 -8.24 0.60 6.35
C MET A 174 -9.54 -0.02 6.88
N ASP A 175 -9.55 -1.32 7.21
CA ASP A 175 -10.79 -2.01 7.60
C ASP A 175 -11.44 -1.44 8.89
N PHE A 176 -10.64 -0.90 9.80
CA PHE A 176 -11.11 -0.32 11.06
C PHE A 176 -10.57 1.11 11.28
N VAL A 177 -10.21 1.81 10.19
CA VAL A 177 -9.73 3.18 10.29
C VAL A 177 -10.74 4.06 11.03
N PRO A 178 -10.32 4.87 12.04
CA PRO A 178 -11.23 5.66 12.87
C PRO A 178 -11.69 6.92 12.11
N THR A 179 -12.57 6.75 11.12
CA THR A 179 -13.07 7.86 10.28
C THR A 179 -13.77 8.95 11.09
N GLU A 180 -14.32 8.63 12.25
CA GLU A 180 -14.94 9.59 13.16
C GLU A 180 -13.95 10.59 13.78
N LEU A 181 -12.66 10.28 13.80
CA LEU A 181 -11.60 11.18 14.25
C LEU A 181 -11.15 12.14 13.14
N ILE A 182 -11.31 11.74 11.88
CA ILE A 182 -10.82 12.49 10.72
C ILE A 182 -11.72 13.70 10.45
N LYS A 183 -11.11 14.87 10.38
CA LYS A 183 -11.79 16.14 10.02
C LYS A 183 -11.36 16.65 8.67
N SER A 184 -10.21 16.22 8.18
CA SER A 184 -9.67 16.57 6.88
C SER A 184 -10.53 16.01 5.77
N LYS A 185 -10.75 16.82 4.72
CA LYS A 185 -11.57 16.43 3.56
C LYS A 185 -10.77 15.64 2.51
N TYR A 186 -9.46 15.65 2.61
CA TYR A 186 -8.53 14.94 1.74
C TYR A 186 -7.23 14.63 2.50
N ALA A 187 -6.50 13.67 2.00
CA ALA A 187 -5.30 13.18 2.64
C ALA A 187 -4.18 12.91 1.61
N TYR A 188 -3.02 12.52 2.11
CA TYR A 188 -1.89 12.03 1.32
C TYR A 188 -1.28 10.84 2.04
N THR A 189 -1.16 9.69 1.36
CA THR A 189 -0.27 8.62 1.81
C THR A 189 1.17 8.97 1.44
N VAL A 190 2.11 8.58 2.30
CA VAL A 190 3.55 8.77 2.09
C VAL A 190 4.18 7.39 2.05
N ASP A 191 3.91 6.66 0.97
CA ASP A 191 4.09 5.20 0.85
C ASP A 191 4.52 4.80 -0.58
N GLY A 192 4.97 5.76 -1.39
CA GLY A 192 5.49 5.51 -2.73
C GLY A 192 6.99 5.23 -2.74
N GLY A 193 7.52 4.88 -3.90
CA GLY A 193 8.91 4.47 -4.10
C GLY A 193 9.83 5.59 -4.55
N ASP A 194 10.00 5.67 -5.86
CA ASP A 194 11.01 6.45 -6.56
C ASP A 194 10.85 7.96 -6.40
N LEU A 195 11.98 8.67 -6.34
CA LEU A 195 11.98 10.14 -6.27
C LEU A 195 11.10 10.75 -7.37
N GLY A 196 10.12 11.54 -6.95
CA GLY A 196 9.22 12.24 -7.84
C GLY A 196 7.93 11.50 -8.14
N GLU A 197 7.82 10.26 -7.72
CA GLU A 197 6.62 9.46 -7.90
C GLU A 197 5.43 10.08 -7.19
N MET A 198 4.37 10.25 -7.95
CA MET A 198 3.07 10.66 -7.47
C MET A 198 2.03 9.75 -8.11
N GLU A 199 1.29 9.07 -7.29
CA GLU A 199 0.35 8.06 -7.71
C GLU A 199 -1.08 8.57 -7.48
N THR A 200 -1.82 8.71 -8.58
CA THR A 200 -3.20 9.21 -8.60
C THR A 200 -4.17 8.20 -9.15
N GLU A 201 -3.68 7.01 -9.51
CA GLU A 201 -4.51 5.90 -9.94
C GLU A 201 -3.91 4.55 -9.57
N CYS A 202 -4.78 3.61 -9.30
CA CYS A 202 -4.45 2.23 -8.94
C CYS A 202 -5.36 1.26 -9.69
N PHE A 203 -5.11 -0.04 -9.60
CA PHE A 203 -6.04 -1.01 -10.15
C PHE A 203 -7.42 -0.95 -9.49
N ASN A 204 -8.48 -1.23 -10.29
CA ASN A 204 -9.67 -1.88 -9.74
C ASN A 204 -9.33 -3.32 -9.45
N ALA A 205 -9.65 -3.79 -8.27
CA ALA A 205 -9.32 -5.13 -7.81
C ALA A 205 -10.58 -5.95 -7.53
N TRP A 206 -10.61 -7.12 -8.14
CA TRP A 206 -11.64 -8.12 -7.93
C TRP A 206 -11.01 -9.49 -7.70
N SER A 207 -11.70 -10.34 -6.98
CA SER A 207 -11.41 -11.77 -6.92
C SER A 207 -12.52 -12.57 -7.56
N ALA A 208 -12.17 -13.74 -8.07
CA ALA A 208 -13.13 -14.72 -8.53
C ALA A 208 -12.82 -16.08 -7.91
N THR A 209 -13.84 -16.74 -7.38
CA THR A 209 -13.77 -18.13 -6.96
C THR A 209 -14.55 -18.98 -7.95
N VAL A 210 -13.85 -19.91 -8.60
CA VAL A 210 -14.44 -20.86 -9.55
C VAL A 210 -14.50 -22.22 -8.88
N ASN A 211 -15.71 -22.75 -8.70
CA ASN A 211 -15.95 -24.08 -8.13
C ASN A 211 -16.38 -25.05 -9.22
N PHE A 212 -15.75 -26.20 -9.26
CA PHE A 212 -16.01 -27.30 -10.18
C PHE A 212 -16.60 -28.48 -9.41
N THR A 213 -17.75 -28.97 -9.84
CA THR A 213 -18.37 -30.16 -9.25
C THR A 213 -18.37 -31.29 -10.28
N GLY A 214 -17.65 -32.33 -9.93
CA GLY A 214 -17.55 -33.56 -10.70
C GLY A 214 -18.50 -34.67 -10.18
N LYS A 215 -18.23 -35.88 -10.59
CA LYS A 215 -18.94 -37.11 -10.16
C LYS A 215 -17.94 -38.23 -9.99
N ALA A 216 -17.73 -38.67 -8.75
CA ALA A 216 -16.89 -39.82 -8.48
C ALA A 216 -17.60 -41.15 -8.72
N CYS A 217 -16.84 -42.16 -9.12
CA CYS A 217 -17.20 -43.54 -9.09
C CYS A 217 -15.95 -44.41 -9.09
N HIS A 218 -16.07 -45.73 -8.96
CA HIS A 218 -14.91 -46.62 -9.00
C HIS A 218 -14.13 -46.47 -10.32
N THR A 219 -12.82 -46.16 -10.24
CA THR A 219 -11.98 -45.84 -11.40
C THR A 219 -11.97 -46.89 -12.49
N GLY A 220 -11.98 -48.18 -12.12
CA GLY A 220 -12.06 -49.31 -13.06
C GLY A 220 -13.37 -49.38 -13.86
N TYR A 221 -14.41 -48.69 -13.40
CA TYR A 221 -15.73 -48.62 -14.05
C TYR A 221 -16.11 -47.20 -14.45
N ALA A 222 -15.15 -46.28 -14.52
CA ALA A 222 -15.34 -44.84 -14.71
C ALA A 222 -16.23 -44.52 -15.94
N LYS A 223 -15.97 -45.15 -17.09
CA LYS A 223 -16.76 -44.99 -18.30
C LYS A 223 -18.24 -45.38 -18.11
N LYS A 224 -18.51 -46.54 -17.50
CA LYS A 224 -19.87 -47.00 -17.26
C LYS A 224 -20.58 -46.20 -16.16
N GLY A 225 -19.85 -45.79 -15.15
CA GLY A 225 -20.34 -45.01 -14.03
C GLY A 225 -20.57 -43.51 -14.37
N GLY A 226 -20.11 -43.06 -15.54
CA GLY A 226 -20.23 -41.66 -15.95
C GLY A 226 -19.42 -40.76 -15.04
N MET A 227 -18.13 -41.14 -14.76
CA MET A 227 -17.23 -40.28 -13.96
C MET A 227 -17.00 -38.93 -14.63
N ILE A 228 -17.13 -37.86 -13.85
CA ILE A 228 -16.72 -36.54 -14.22
C ILE A 228 -15.65 -36.09 -13.22
N ASN A 229 -14.42 -35.88 -13.68
CA ASN A 229 -13.28 -35.61 -12.80
C ASN A 229 -13.03 -34.12 -12.69
N ALA A 230 -13.28 -33.54 -11.50
CA ALA A 230 -13.11 -32.11 -11.28
C ALA A 230 -11.64 -31.65 -11.42
N ASN A 231 -10.64 -32.54 -11.22
CA ASN A 231 -9.23 -32.19 -11.56
C ASN A 231 -9.07 -31.90 -13.06
N LEU A 232 -9.73 -32.67 -13.93
CA LEU A 232 -9.64 -32.45 -15.38
C LEU A 232 -10.42 -31.20 -15.81
N MET A 233 -11.52 -30.89 -15.11
CA MET A 233 -12.28 -29.66 -15.34
C MET A 233 -11.39 -28.44 -14.99
N LEU A 234 -10.74 -28.44 -13.83
CA LEU A 234 -9.81 -27.38 -13.42
C LEU A 234 -8.64 -27.22 -14.41
N ALA A 235 -8.01 -28.32 -14.80
CA ALA A 235 -6.90 -28.29 -15.77
C ALA A 235 -7.35 -27.73 -17.13
N SER A 236 -8.56 -28.12 -17.60
CA SER A 236 -9.16 -27.60 -18.82
C SER A 236 -9.43 -26.09 -18.72
N PHE A 237 -9.91 -25.61 -17.58
CA PHE A 237 -10.15 -24.18 -17.36
C PHE A 237 -8.83 -23.40 -17.38
N LEU A 238 -7.83 -23.79 -16.58
CA LEU A 238 -6.52 -23.14 -16.50
C LEU A 238 -5.81 -23.08 -17.85
N SER A 239 -5.85 -24.16 -18.63
CA SER A 239 -5.21 -24.22 -19.95
C SER A 239 -5.82 -23.29 -21.01
N LYS A 240 -7.01 -22.75 -20.74
CA LYS A 240 -7.74 -21.86 -21.65
C LYS A 240 -7.71 -20.39 -21.20
N LEU A 241 -7.12 -20.09 -20.04
CA LEU A 241 -6.91 -18.71 -19.65
C LEU A 241 -6.01 -17.99 -20.66
N PRO A 242 -6.30 -16.72 -20.98
CA PRO A 242 -5.54 -15.97 -21.99
C PRO A 242 -4.11 -15.67 -21.46
N VAL A 243 -3.11 -16.26 -22.10
CA VAL A 243 -1.69 -16.13 -21.71
C VAL A 243 -1.23 -14.66 -21.74
N ASN A 244 -1.79 -13.85 -22.62
CA ASN A 244 -1.47 -12.41 -22.74
C ASN A 244 -2.18 -11.53 -21.70
N LYS A 245 -2.96 -12.09 -20.81
CA LYS A 245 -3.61 -11.40 -19.69
C LYS A 245 -3.18 -12.01 -18.34
N MET A 246 -1.94 -12.42 -18.21
CA MET A 246 -1.39 -12.93 -16.95
C MET A 246 -0.36 -11.93 -16.37
N PRO A 247 -0.13 -11.92 -15.05
CA PRO A 247 0.86 -11.01 -14.45
C PRO A 247 2.24 -11.07 -15.11
N GLN A 248 2.65 -12.27 -15.56
CA GLN A 248 3.96 -12.51 -16.17
C GLN A 248 4.08 -11.93 -17.61
N THR A 249 2.99 -11.49 -18.20
CA THR A 249 2.94 -11.02 -19.59
C THR A 249 2.34 -9.63 -19.75
N THR A 250 2.09 -8.94 -18.64
CA THR A 250 1.48 -7.61 -18.61
C THR A 250 2.33 -6.63 -17.83
N GLU A 251 2.35 -5.37 -18.27
CA GLU A 251 3.08 -4.27 -17.63
C GLU A 251 2.30 -2.94 -17.72
N GLY A 252 2.80 -1.90 -17.05
CA GLY A 252 2.22 -0.55 -17.10
C GLY A 252 0.72 -0.57 -16.77
N PHE A 253 -0.10 -0.11 -17.71
CA PHE A 253 -1.56 0.00 -17.56
C PHE A 253 -2.33 -1.26 -17.98
N GLU A 254 -1.67 -2.32 -18.38
CA GLU A 254 -2.32 -3.56 -18.81
C GLU A 254 -2.90 -4.33 -17.61
N GLY A 255 -4.19 -4.70 -17.71
CA GLY A 255 -4.88 -5.53 -16.73
C GLY A 255 -4.52 -7.00 -16.83
N PHE A 256 -4.82 -7.79 -15.79
CA PHE A 256 -4.52 -9.21 -15.76
C PHE A 256 -5.53 -10.06 -14.98
N ILE A 257 -5.56 -11.37 -15.31
CA ILE A 257 -6.23 -12.44 -14.56
C ILE A 257 -5.13 -13.35 -13.99
N ALA A 258 -5.01 -13.41 -12.66
CA ALA A 258 -3.98 -14.20 -11.99
C ALA A 258 -4.59 -15.41 -11.28
N PRO A 259 -4.29 -16.67 -11.69
CA PRO A 259 -4.53 -17.83 -10.85
C PRO A 259 -3.64 -17.81 -9.62
N MET A 260 -4.24 -17.86 -8.42
CA MET A 260 -3.51 -17.78 -7.15
C MET A 260 -3.40 -19.13 -6.47
N GLU A 261 -4.52 -19.69 -6.13
CA GLU A 261 -4.59 -20.94 -5.37
C GLU A 261 -5.60 -21.90 -6.00
N SER A 262 -5.32 -23.18 -5.93
CA SER A 262 -6.27 -24.19 -6.34
C SER A 262 -6.17 -25.45 -5.48
N SER A 263 -7.31 -26.10 -5.29
CA SER A 263 -7.41 -27.42 -4.68
C SER A 263 -8.34 -28.33 -5.48
N ALA A 264 -8.06 -29.63 -5.56
CA ALA A 264 -8.87 -30.50 -6.39
C ALA A 264 -8.89 -31.98 -5.93
N THR A 265 -10.07 -32.59 -6.08
CA THR A 265 -10.34 -34.02 -5.96
C THR A 265 -11.08 -34.48 -7.22
N ILE A 266 -11.58 -35.76 -7.25
CA ILE A 266 -12.45 -36.20 -8.35
C ILE A 266 -13.81 -35.48 -8.30
N GLU A 267 -14.36 -35.25 -7.10
CA GLU A 267 -15.71 -34.72 -6.93
C GLU A 267 -15.78 -33.21 -6.93
N SER A 268 -14.71 -32.52 -6.50
CA SER A 268 -14.71 -31.07 -6.37
C SER A 268 -13.34 -30.49 -6.66
N ALA A 269 -13.33 -29.31 -7.25
CA ALA A 269 -12.14 -28.45 -7.33
C ALA A 269 -12.54 -27.00 -7.11
N THR A 270 -11.61 -26.23 -6.58
CA THR A 270 -11.75 -24.79 -6.37
C THR A 270 -10.52 -24.09 -6.95
N LEU A 271 -10.74 -22.95 -7.59
CA LEU A 271 -9.70 -22.06 -8.12
C LEU A 271 -10.00 -20.63 -7.69
N ASN A 272 -9.04 -20.00 -7.06
CA ASN A 272 -9.08 -18.57 -6.73
C ASN A 272 -8.27 -17.77 -7.76
N LEU A 273 -8.89 -16.71 -8.29
CA LEU A 273 -8.32 -15.80 -9.27
C LEU A 273 -8.34 -14.38 -8.73
N LEU A 274 -7.33 -13.59 -9.08
CA LEU A 274 -7.37 -12.12 -8.97
C LEU A 274 -7.59 -11.52 -10.35
N LEU A 275 -8.43 -10.49 -10.44
CA LEU A 275 -8.64 -9.64 -11.60
C LEU A 275 -8.14 -8.25 -11.26
N ARG A 276 -7.35 -7.67 -12.13
CA ARG A 276 -6.77 -6.34 -11.96
C ARG A 276 -6.81 -5.56 -13.27
N SER A 277 -7.41 -4.39 -13.25
CA SER A 277 -7.34 -3.43 -14.36
C SER A 277 -7.57 -2.00 -13.89
N PHE A 278 -7.00 -1.03 -14.59
CA PHE A 278 -7.27 0.39 -14.37
C PHE A 278 -8.68 0.80 -14.86
N SER A 279 -9.31 0.01 -15.71
CA SER A 279 -10.62 0.27 -16.30
C SER A 279 -11.68 -0.67 -15.77
N ASN A 280 -12.83 -0.13 -15.31
CA ASN A 280 -14.01 -0.92 -14.97
C ASN A 280 -14.55 -1.71 -16.16
N THR A 281 -14.45 -1.15 -17.37
CA THR A 281 -14.84 -1.85 -18.60
C THR A 281 -13.99 -3.10 -18.83
N GLU A 282 -12.68 -3.01 -18.63
CA GLU A 282 -11.78 -4.15 -18.77
C GLU A 282 -12.00 -5.20 -17.66
N ILE A 283 -12.30 -4.78 -16.43
CA ILE A 283 -12.72 -5.71 -15.36
C ILE A 283 -13.97 -6.51 -15.79
N ASP A 284 -14.94 -5.86 -16.43
CA ASP A 284 -16.13 -6.56 -16.91
C ASP A 284 -15.82 -7.51 -18.09
N GLU A 285 -14.86 -7.16 -18.94
CA GLU A 285 -14.34 -8.07 -19.98
C GLU A 285 -13.64 -9.28 -19.35
N GLU A 286 -12.82 -9.10 -18.32
CA GLU A 286 -12.16 -10.18 -17.58
C GLU A 286 -13.16 -11.11 -16.92
N LYS A 287 -14.20 -10.58 -16.25
CA LYS A 287 -15.32 -11.37 -15.71
C LYS A 287 -16.01 -12.18 -16.80
N ASN A 288 -16.26 -11.57 -17.95
CA ASN A 288 -16.90 -12.23 -19.10
C ASN A 288 -16.01 -13.35 -19.68
N ILE A 289 -14.68 -13.19 -19.70
CA ILE A 289 -13.76 -14.26 -20.09
C ILE A 289 -13.91 -15.45 -19.15
N ILE A 290 -13.88 -15.23 -17.83
CA ILE A 290 -14.03 -16.28 -16.81
C ILE A 290 -15.37 -17.00 -16.96
N MET A 291 -16.46 -16.27 -17.13
CA MET A 291 -17.80 -16.86 -17.31
C MET A 291 -17.88 -17.73 -18.56
N LYS A 292 -17.37 -17.23 -19.70
CA LYS A 292 -17.33 -18.01 -20.96
C LYS A 292 -16.50 -19.29 -20.84
N LEU A 293 -15.39 -19.22 -20.10
CA LEU A 293 -14.55 -20.41 -19.84
C LEU A 293 -15.28 -21.42 -18.95
N ALA A 294 -16.00 -20.92 -17.93
CA ALA A 294 -16.80 -21.77 -17.04
C ALA A 294 -17.89 -22.51 -17.83
N ASP A 295 -18.64 -21.82 -18.69
CA ASP A 295 -19.66 -22.44 -19.55
C ASP A 295 -19.04 -23.46 -20.51
N LYS A 296 -17.91 -23.12 -21.13
CA LYS A 296 -17.21 -24.04 -22.03
C LYS A 296 -16.76 -25.32 -21.34
N VAL A 297 -16.16 -25.22 -20.14
CA VAL A 297 -15.74 -26.40 -19.37
C VAL A 297 -16.95 -27.25 -18.95
N LYS A 298 -18.04 -26.62 -18.54
CA LYS A 298 -19.31 -27.30 -18.24
C LYS A 298 -19.82 -28.09 -19.46
N ASP A 299 -19.85 -27.47 -20.65
CA ASP A 299 -20.32 -28.13 -21.87
C ASP A 299 -19.42 -29.27 -22.32
N GLU A 300 -18.10 -29.12 -22.20
CA GLU A 300 -17.12 -30.15 -22.58
C GLU A 300 -17.14 -31.36 -21.64
N THR A 301 -17.44 -31.16 -20.34
CA THR A 301 -17.27 -32.21 -19.31
C THR A 301 -18.58 -32.77 -18.77
N GLY A 302 -19.67 -32.03 -18.90
CA GLY A 302 -20.95 -32.34 -18.30
C GLY A 302 -21.01 -32.16 -16.77
N GLY A 303 -19.96 -31.60 -16.17
CA GLY A 303 -19.92 -31.23 -14.75
C GLY A 303 -20.60 -29.87 -14.49
N LEU A 304 -20.69 -29.48 -13.21
CA LEU A 304 -21.17 -28.15 -12.84
C LEU A 304 -19.97 -27.22 -12.59
N VAL A 305 -20.05 -26.00 -13.11
CA VAL A 305 -19.08 -24.92 -12.82
C VAL A 305 -19.86 -23.72 -12.31
N THR A 306 -19.45 -23.16 -11.17
CA THR A 306 -20.02 -21.92 -10.62
C THR A 306 -18.91 -20.92 -10.40
N VAL A 307 -19.22 -19.64 -10.61
CA VAL A 307 -18.28 -18.53 -10.43
C VAL A 307 -18.89 -17.50 -9.50
N THR A 308 -18.11 -17.05 -8.53
CA THR A 308 -18.48 -15.96 -7.63
C THR A 308 -17.43 -14.87 -7.73
N PHE A 309 -17.85 -13.62 -7.94
CA PHE A 309 -16.98 -12.45 -7.96
C PHE A 309 -17.15 -11.64 -6.68
N LYS A 310 -16.02 -11.11 -6.17
CA LYS A 310 -16.01 -10.17 -5.03
C LYS A 310 -15.13 -8.99 -5.36
N GLN A 311 -15.66 -7.76 -5.22
CA GLN A 311 -14.88 -6.54 -5.29
C GLN A 311 -13.99 -6.44 -4.05
N GLN A 312 -12.74 -6.02 -4.23
CA GLN A 312 -11.77 -5.77 -3.16
C GLN A 312 -11.60 -4.27 -2.94
N TYR A 313 -11.25 -3.51 -3.99
CA TYR A 313 -11.16 -2.05 -4.01
C TYR A 313 -11.31 -1.50 -5.43
N LEU A 314 -11.52 -0.19 -5.54
CA LEU A 314 -11.66 0.53 -6.81
C LEU A 314 -10.47 1.45 -7.08
N ASN A 315 -10.28 1.78 -8.36
CA ASN A 315 -9.32 2.80 -8.80
C ASN A 315 -9.69 4.16 -8.19
N MET A 316 -8.74 4.79 -7.53
CA MET A 316 -8.93 6.10 -6.88
C MET A 316 -9.05 7.26 -7.86
N LYS A 317 -8.68 7.06 -9.14
CA LYS A 317 -8.60 8.14 -10.15
C LYS A 317 -9.90 8.92 -10.30
N GLU A 318 -11.04 8.25 -10.42
CA GLU A 318 -12.34 8.91 -10.61
C GLU A 318 -12.62 9.91 -9.48
N LYS A 319 -12.36 9.50 -8.24
CA LYS A 319 -12.56 10.35 -7.06
C LYS A 319 -11.55 11.49 -6.95
N LEU A 320 -10.32 11.27 -7.39
CA LEU A 320 -9.31 12.32 -7.44
C LEU A 320 -9.63 13.32 -8.56
N ASP A 321 -10.10 12.88 -9.72
CA ASP A 321 -10.54 13.76 -10.82
C ASP A 321 -11.75 14.64 -10.42
N GLU A 322 -12.66 14.13 -9.56
CA GLU A 322 -13.75 14.91 -8.96
C GLU A 322 -13.23 15.98 -7.95
N ASN A 323 -12.01 15.81 -7.42
CA ASN A 323 -11.40 16.66 -6.40
C ASN A 323 -10.01 17.17 -6.82
N PRO A 324 -9.89 17.91 -7.93
CA PRO A 324 -8.59 18.25 -8.54
C PRO A 324 -7.67 19.05 -7.61
N ARG A 325 -8.22 19.80 -6.64
CA ARG A 325 -7.43 20.61 -5.70
C ARG A 325 -6.43 19.77 -4.90
N VAL A 326 -6.75 18.51 -4.55
CA VAL A 326 -5.84 17.64 -3.79
C VAL A 326 -4.60 17.31 -4.62
N VAL A 327 -4.78 17.06 -5.92
CA VAL A 327 -3.68 16.77 -6.85
C VAL A 327 -2.90 18.04 -7.17
N GLU A 328 -3.58 19.16 -7.45
CA GLU A 328 -2.94 20.45 -7.74
C GLU A 328 -2.05 20.93 -6.58
N ARG A 329 -2.48 20.74 -5.34
CA ARG A 329 -1.73 21.11 -4.14
C ARG A 329 -0.43 20.32 -4.02
N VAL A 330 -0.47 19.00 -4.21
CA VAL A 330 0.74 18.18 -4.15
C VAL A 330 1.68 18.48 -5.34
N VAL A 331 1.17 18.66 -6.56
CA VAL A 331 1.97 19.05 -7.73
C VAL A 331 2.70 20.38 -7.48
N LYS A 332 2.03 21.36 -6.86
CA LYS A 332 2.65 22.60 -6.45
C LYS A 332 3.76 22.37 -5.41
N ALA A 333 3.52 21.51 -4.42
CA ALA A 333 4.49 21.16 -3.38
C ALA A 333 5.75 20.51 -3.97
N PHE A 334 5.61 19.62 -4.94
CA PHE A 334 6.73 19.02 -5.69
C PHE A 334 7.56 20.08 -6.38
N LYS A 335 6.91 20.98 -7.11
CA LYS A 335 7.59 22.09 -7.79
C LYS A 335 8.36 22.99 -6.81
N GLU A 336 7.79 23.30 -5.66
CA GLU A 336 8.43 24.10 -4.63
C GLU A 336 9.62 23.40 -3.96
N ALA A 337 9.61 22.05 -3.93
CA ALA A 337 10.72 21.23 -3.47
C ALA A 337 11.81 20.98 -4.55
N ASN A 338 11.64 21.55 -5.76
CA ASN A 338 12.47 21.29 -6.94
C ASN A 338 12.54 19.78 -7.28
N VAL A 339 11.41 19.10 -7.20
CA VAL A 339 11.23 17.69 -7.58
C VAL A 339 10.29 17.64 -8.79
N ASN A 340 10.70 16.94 -9.83
CA ASN A 340 9.84 16.70 -10.99
C ASN A 340 8.81 15.63 -10.65
N VAL A 341 7.54 15.89 -10.98
CA VAL A 341 6.49 14.89 -10.82
C VAL A 341 6.64 13.78 -11.86
N VAL A 342 6.62 12.55 -11.40
CA VAL A 342 6.52 11.34 -12.22
C VAL A 342 5.20 10.66 -11.85
N ASN A 343 4.22 10.74 -12.74
CA ASN A 343 2.96 10.02 -12.54
C ASN A 343 3.21 8.53 -12.78
N SER A 344 3.04 7.73 -11.76
CA SER A 344 3.16 6.26 -11.80
C SER A 344 1.82 5.64 -11.42
N PRO A 345 1.34 4.65 -12.17
CA PRO A 345 0.13 3.92 -11.78
C PRO A 345 0.49 2.81 -10.79
N ILE A 346 -0.29 2.67 -9.73
CA ILE A 346 -0.12 1.57 -8.77
C ILE A 346 -0.75 0.30 -9.35
N ARG A 347 0.07 -0.74 -9.59
CA ARG A 347 -0.42 -2.08 -10.02
C ARG A 347 -0.93 -2.93 -8.84
N GLY A 348 -1.39 -2.29 -7.80
CA GLY A 348 -1.95 -2.81 -6.56
C GLY A 348 -2.97 -1.85 -5.99
N GLY A 349 -3.17 -1.89 -4.69
CA GLY A 349 -3.90 -0.90 -3.89
C GLY A 349 -3.02 -0.42 -2.75
N THR A 350 -3.42 0.66 -2.11
CA THR A 350 -2.79 1.23 -0.92
C THR A 350 -3.88 1.65 0.07
N ASP A 351 -3.50 1.97 1.29
CA ASP A 351 -4.38 2.61 2.25
C ASP A 351 -5.05 3.87 1.68
N GLY A 352 -4.34 4.62 0.83
CA GLY A 352 -4.87 5.80 0.15
C GLY A 352 -6.00 5.47 -0.83
N SER A 353 -5.94 4.36 -1.56
CA SER A 353 -7.03 3.93 -2.44
C SER A 353 -8.28 3.56 -1.66
N ARG A 354 -8.14 2.88 -0.54
CA ARG A 354 -9.25 2.51 0.36
C ARG A 354 -9.87 3.74 1.03
N LEU A 355 -9.05 4.67 1.50
CA LEU A 355 -9.55 5.90 2.11
C LEU A 355 -10.27 6.79 1.08
N THR A 356 -9.78 6.83 -0.16
CA THR A 356 -10.45 7.50 -1.29
C THR A 356 -11.84 6.90 -1.56
N GLU A 357 -11.96 5.58 -1.51
CA GLU A 357 -13.25 4.86 -1.65
C GLU A 357 -14.24 5.25 -0.53
N MET A 358 -13.72 5.49 0.69
CA MET A 358 -14.50 5.98 1.84
C MET A 358 -14.89 7.47 1.74
N GLY A 359 -14.47 8.18 0.70
CA GLY A 359 -14.84 9.57 0.43
C GLY A 359 -13.82 10.61 0.85
N ILE A 360 -12.60 10.20 1.19
CA ILE A 360 -11.47 11.09 1.49
C ILE A 360 -10.42 10.93 0.38
N PRO A 361 -10.41 11.79 -0.65
CA PRO A 361 -9.46 11.69 -1.76
C PRO A 361 -8.02 11.71 -1.29
N THR A 362 -7.24 10.67 -1.63
CA THR A 362 -5.91 10.42 -1.06
C THR A 362 -4.94 9.94 -2.12
N PRO A 363 -4.21 10.84 -2.82
CA PRO A 363 -3.10 10.43 -3.67
C PRO A 363 -1.91 9.97 -2.83
N ASN A 364 -1.02 9.16 -3.43
CA ASN A 364 0.19 8.69 -2.80
C ASN A 364 1.42 9.45 -3.29
N ILE A 365 2.41 9.68 -2.42
CA ILE A 365 3.67 10.34 -2.72
C ILE A 365 4.86 9.46 -2.31
N PHE A 366 5.98 9.61 -3.02
CA PHE A 366 7.19 8.82 -2.82
C PHE A 366 7.80 8.98 -1.42
N THR A 367 8.57 7.97 -1.02
CA THR A 367 9.38 7.96 0.21
C THR A 367 10.89 8.03 -0.07
N GLY A 368 11.34 7.55 -1.21
CA GLY A 368 12.76 7.33 -1.53
C GLY A 368 13.26 5.97 -1.04
N SER A 369 12.36 5.00 -0.94
CA SER A 369 12.62 3.60 -0.65
C SER A 369 12.59 2.76 -1.93
N TYR A 370 13.34 1.67 -1.95
CA TYR A 370 13.59 0.86 -3.15
C TYR A 370 13.74 -0.60 -2.81
N GLU A 371 13.45 -1.46 -3.80
CA GLU A 371 13.54 -2.92 -3.70
C GLU A 371 12.75 -3.50 -2.53
N PHE A 372 11.51 -2.99 -2.38
CA PHE A 372 10.54 -3.39 -1.34
C PHE A 372 10.42 -4.90 -1.20
N HIS A 373 9.96 -5.36 -0.02
CA HIS A 373 9.68 -6.77 0.29
C HIS A 373 10.88 -7.69 0.04
N SER A 374 12.10 -7.16 0.13
CA SER A 374 13.31 -7.92 -0.17
C SER A 374 14.46 -7.69 0.82
N ARG A 375 15.45 -8.59 0.80
CA ARG A 375 16.70 -8.41 1.56
C ARG A 375 17.67 -7.42 0.91
N ASN A 376 17.34 -6.88 -0.24
CA ASN A 376 18.12 -5.86 -0.93
C ASN A 376 17.57 -4.45 -0.72
N GLU A 377 16.50 -4.32 0.04
CA GLU A 377 15.82 -3.07 0.32
C GLU A 377 16.78 -1.97 0.81
N TRP A 378 16.58 -0.76 0.29
CA TRP A 378 17.39 0.40 0.65
C TRP A 378 16.61 1.70 0.54
N CYS A 379 17.04 2.72 1.29
CA CYS A 379 16.45 4.05 1.26
C CYS A 379 17.53 5.11 1.04
N SER A 380 17.15 6.18 0.35
CA SER A 380 17.97 7.39 0.17
C SER A 380 17.58 8.47 1.19
N LEU A 381 18.53 8.87 2.02
CA LEU A 381 18.30 9.96 2.98
C LEU A 381 17.95 11.28 2.31
N ASN A 382 18.60 11.59 1.17
CA ASN A 382 18.31 12.81 0.43
C ASN A 382 16.90 12.82 -0.12
N GLN A 383 16.39 11.68 -0.60
CA GLN A 383 15.04 11.57 -1.15
C GLN A 383 13.97 11.53 -0.05
N MET A 384 14.20 10.83 1.06
CA MET A 384 13.35 10.91 2.26
C MET A 384 13.22 12.35 2.76
N ALA A 385 14.32 13.11 2.75
CA ALA A 385 14.28 14.52 3.12
C ALA A 385 13.47 15.36 2.13
N LYS A 386 13.46 15.03 0.83
CA LYS A 386 12.58 15.65 -0.17
C LYS A 386 11.11 15.31 0.06
N ALA A 387 10.78 14.08 0.46
CA ALA A 387 9.42 13.72 0.86
C ALA A 387 8.95 14.60 2.04
N SER A 388 9.81 14.80 3.06
CA SER A 388 9.51 15.72 4.17
C SER A 388 9.33 17.18 3.71
N ASP A 389 10.12 17.66 2.72
CA ASP A 389 9.95 18.99 2.13
C ASP A 389 8.60 19.14 1.43
N ILE A 390 8.14 18.09 0.74
CA ILE A 390 6.83 18.08 0.07
C ILE A 390 5.70 18.14 1.10
N ILE A 391 5.77 17.35 2.17
CA ILE A 391 4.80 17.40 3.28
C ILE A 391 4.71 18.83 3.83
N LEU A 392 5.85 19.48 4.09
CA LEU A 392 5.87 20.87 4.56
C LEU A 392 5.29 21.86 3.53
N ASN A 393 5.63 21.71 2.25
CA ASN A 393 5.09 22.59 1.20
C ASN A 393 3.56 22.42 1.04
N ILE A 394 3.02 21.21 1.25
CA ILE A 394 1.58 20.98 1.33
C ILE A 394 0.98 21.74 2.53
N LEU A 395 1.61 21.69 3.70
CA LEU A 395 1.11 22.35 4.91
C LEU A 395 1.18 23.90 4.83
N PHE A 396 2.09 24.44 4.03
CA PHE A 396 2.27 25.89 3.86
C PHE A 396 1.43 26.50 2.73
N ASP A 397 0.73 25.65 1.96
CA ASP A 397 -0.15 26.11 0.87
C ASP A 397 -1.43 26.75 1.45
N LYS A 398 -1.72 27.98 0.99
CA LYS A 398 -2.86 28.82 1.46
C LYS A 398 -4.13 28.58 0.67
#